data_8bafde172ba9957cf3ed489c0e8d85d4
#
_entry.id   8bafde172ba9957cf3ed489c0e8d85d4
#
_cell.length_a   1.000
_cell.length_b   1.000
_cell.length_c   1.000
_cell.angle_alpha   90.00
_cell.angle_beta   90.00
_cell.angle_gamma   90.00
#
_symmetry.space_group_name_H-M   'P 1'
#
loop_
_entity.id
_entity.type
_entity.pdbx_description
1 polymer ?
#
loop_
_entity_poly.entity_id
_entity_poly.type
_entity_poly.pdbx_seq_one_letter_code
_entity_poly.pdbx_strand_id
1 'polypeptide(L)'
;MKIGTSAMSPSKTHFTTIDEYIQSFPPMVQERLHQLRQTIKDVAPDAEEAIKYQMPTFVLYGNLVYFAAWKRHISLYPITAEMEASLQELADYTTSGKGTVQFPNDRPLPLPLIRTIVACRVRENRANKEKAT
;
A
#
# COMPACT_ATOMS: atom_id res chain seq x y z
N MET A 1 -4.69 28.35 13.89
CA MET A 1 -4.72 27.58 13.69
C MET A 1 -4.60 27.02 12.62
N LYS A 2 -4.47 26.57 12.15
CA LYS A 2 -4.29 26.06 11.30
C LYS A 2 -4.75 25.22 10.80
N ILE A 3 -5.10 25.00 10.56
CA ILE A 3 -5.62 24.20 10.38
C ILE A 3 -5.69 23.66 9.23
N GLY A 4 -6.30 23.07 8.87
CA GLY A 4 -6.49 22.31 7.83
C GLY A 4 -5.83 22.55 6.62
N THR A 5 -5.38 23.58 6.50
CA THR A 5 -4.66 23.87 5.33
C THR A 5 -3.70 22.80 4.96
N SER A 6 -3.28 22.01 5.88
CA SER A 6 -2.30 20.99 5.61
C SER A 6 -2.93 19.67 5.24
N ALA A 7 -4.17 19.69 4.77
CA ALA A 7 -4.87 18.46 4.52
C ALA A 7 -4.14 17.50 3.60
N MET A 8 -3.53 18.00 2.54
CA MET A 8 -2.81 17.14 1.60
C MET A 8 -1.33 17.13 1.87
N SER A 9 -0.91 17.93 2.82
CA SER A 9 0.48 18.08 3.17
C SER A 9 0.53 18.00 4.68
N PRO A 10 0.78 16.83 5.24
CA PRO A 10 0.69 16.68 6.69
C PRO A 10 1.60 17.65 7.40
N SER A 11 1.08 18.21 8.47
CA SER A 11 1.90 19.06 9.32
C SER A 11 2.97 18.22 10.03
N LYS A 12 2.73 16.94 10.14
CA LYS A 12 3.64 16.02 10.77
C LYS A 12 4.39 15.25 9.71
N THR A 13 5.70 15.24 9.79
CA THR A 13 6.52 14.53 8.82
C THR A 13 7.03 13.20 9.35
N HIS A 14 6.81 12.93 10.65
CA HIS A 14 7.20 11.65 11.24
C HIS A 14 5.98 10.93 11.75
N PHE A 15 5.81 9.71 11.29
CA PHE A 15 4.71 8.87 11.73
C PHE A 15 5.29 7.63 12.40
N THR A 16 4.65 7.17 13.45
CA THR A 16 5.05 5.94 14.14
C THR A 16 4.04 4.83 13.95
N THR A 17 2.82 5.17 13.53
CA THR A 17 1.79 4.16 13.29
C THR A 17 1.05 4.47 12.00
N ILE A 18 0.43 3.42 11.46
CA ILE A 18 -0.42 3.60 10.27
C ILE A 18 -1.60 4.49 10.60
N ASP A 19 -2.15 4.38 11.82
CA ASP A 19 -3.25 5.25 12.22
C ASP A 19 -2.86 6.73 12.11
N GLU A 20 -1.68 7.09 12.59
CA GLU A 20 -1.23 8.47 12.49
C GLU A 20 -1.12 8.92 11.04
N TYR A 21 -0.58 8.03 10.21
CA TYR A 21 -0.42 8.35 8.80
C TYR A 21 -1.78 8.65 8.16
N ILE A 22 -2.75 7.76 8.39
CA ILE A 22 -4.06 7.91 7.77
C ILE A 22 -4.74 9.18 8.26
N GLN A 23 -4.62 9.50 9.55
CA GLN A 23 -5.27 10.67 10.12
C GLN A 23 -4.77 11.98 9.53
N SER A 24 -3.62 11.98 8.87
CA SER A 24 -3.05 13.20 8.31
C SER A 24 -3.69 13.59 6.98
N PHE A 25 -4.65 12.82 6.47
CA PHE A 25 -5.26 13.06 5.16
C PHE A 25 -6.74 13.45 5.30
N PRO A 26 -7.33 14.03 4.24
CA PRO A 26 -8.75 14.36 4.27
C PRO A 26 -9.62 13.10 4.38
N PRO A 27 -10.87 13.25 4.84
CA PRO A 27 -11.72 12.08 5.10
C PRO A 27 -11.89 11.14 3.91
N MET A 28 -12.00 11.69 2.69
CA MET A 28 -12.17 10.85 1.52
C MET A 28 -10.95 9.96 1.29
N VAL A 29 -9.76 10.52 1.49
CA VAL A 29 -8.53 9.75 1.35
C VAL A 29 -8.40 8.76 2.50
N GLN A 30 -8.78 9.16 3.71
CA GLN A 30 -8.76 8.26 4.85
C GLN A 30 -9.57 7.01 4.59
N GLU A 31 -10.76 7.18 4.02
CA GLU A 31 -11.62 6.04 3.75
C GLU A 31 -10.96 5.05 2.80
N ARG A 32 -10.32 5.56 1.75
CA ARG A 32 -9.62 4.71 0.79
C ARG A 32 -8.45 4.01 1.45
N LEU A 33 -7.71 4.72 2.29
CA LEU A 33 -6.58 4.11 2.99
C LEU A 33 -7.04 3.03 3.97
N HIS A 34 -8.18 3.23 4.62
CA HIS A 34 -8.72 2.19 5.49
C HIS A 34 -9.16 0.96 4.69
N GLN A 35 -9.75 1.16 3.52
CA GLN A 35 -10.11 0.03 2.66
C GLN A 35 -8.89 -0.77 2.26
N LEU A 36 -7.83 -0.08 1.87
CA LEU A 36 -6.60 -0.74 1.46
C LEU A 36 -5.99 -1.50 2.63
N ARG A 37 -5.90 -0.85 3.78
CA ARG A 37 -5.36 -1.46 4.98
C ARG A 37 -6.12 -2.73 5.33
N GLN A 38 -7.45 -2.65 5.32
CA GLN A 38 -8.28 -3.79 5.69
C GLN A 38 -8.12 -4.94 4.70
N THR A 39 -8.04 -4.60 3.40
CA THR A 39 -7.87 -5.62 2.37
C THR A 39 -6.55 -6.36 2.55
N ILE A 40 -5.48 -5.63 2.86
CA ILE A 40 -4.19 -6.26 3.11
C ILE A 40 -4.27 -7.17 4.33
N LYS A 41 -4.91 -6.71 5.39
CA LYS A 41 -5.03 -7.51 6.62
C LYS A 41 -5.87 -8.77 6.38
N ASP A 42 -6.88 -8.66 5.53
CA ASP A 42 -7.71 -9.83 5.23
C ASP A 42 -6.92 -10.93 4.52
N VAL A 43 -5.99 -10.54 3.65
CA VAL A 43 -5.18 -11.50 2.91
C VAL A 43 -4.01 -12.00 3.75
N ALA A 44 -3.43 -11.14 4.56
CA ALA A 44 -2.25 -11.45 5.35
C ALA A 44 -2.50 -11.12 6.82
N PRO A 45 -3.38 -11.90 7.50
CA PRO A 45 -3.75 -11.57 8.88
C PRO A 45 -2.60 -11.65 9.86
N ASP A 46 -1.54 -12.37 9.53
CA ASP A 46 -0.38 -12.49 10.40
C ASP A 46 0.65 -11.38 10.19
N ALA A 47 0.44 -10.52 9.20
CA ALA A 47 1.38 -9.45 8.93
C ALA A 47 1.29 -8.38 10.02
N GLU A 48 2.44 -7.82 10.36
CA GLU A 48 2.52 -6.75 11.35
C GLU A 48 2.58 -5.41 10.65
N GLU A 49 1.96 -4.41 11.25
CA GLU A 49 1.96 -3.06 10.71
C GLU A 49 3.17 -2.30 11.22
N ALA A 50 3.73 -1.46 10.36
CA ALA A 50 4.89 -0.65 10.71
C ALA A 50 4.89 0.61 9.87
N ILE A 51 5.77 1.52 10.19
CA ILE A 51 6.08 2.67 9.35
C ILE A 51 7.54 2.54 8.96
N LYS A 52 7.80 2.48 7.66
CA LYS A 52 9.16 2.43 7.12
C LYS A 52 9.25 3.41 5.99
N TYR A 53 10.33 4.16 5.93
CA TYR A 53 10.49 5.22 4.92
C TYR A 53 9.31 6.18 4.98
N GLN A 54 8.77 6.40 6.18
CA GLN A 54 7.62 7.25 6.45
C GLN A 54 6.37 6.80 5.68
N MET A 55 6.24 5.51 5.39
CA MET A 55 5.10 4.94 4.69
C MET A 55 4.50 3.78 5.47
N PRO A 56 3.18 3.62 5.41
CA PRO A 56 2.57 2.40 5.95
C PRO A 56 3.17 1.16 5.30
N THR A 57 3.53 0.21 6.13
CA THR A 57 4.22 -1.00 5.71
C THR A 57 3.60 -2.19 6.43
N PHE A 58 3.43 -3.29 5.72
CA PHE A 58 3.08 -4.55 6.34
C PHE A 58 4.28 -5.49 6.25
N VAL A 59 4.58 -6.16 7.35
CA VAL A 59 5.76 -7.01 7.48
C VAL A 59 5.32 -8.44 7.73
N LEU A 60 5.75 -9.34 6.85
CA LEU A 60 5.51 -10.78 7.00
C LEU A 60 6.63 -11.47 6.25
N TYR A 61 7.52 -12.14 6.98
CA TYR A 61 8.73 -12.73 6.41
C TYR A 61 9.55 -11.67 5.67
N GLY A 62 9.72 -10.51 6.31
CA GLY A 62 10.32 -9.35 5.69
C GLY A 62 9.26 -8.38 5.23
N ASN A 63 9.65 -7.31 4.58
CA ASN A 63 8.69 -6.31 4.12
C ASN A 63 7.78 -6.90 3.07
N LEU A 64 6.48 -6.80 3.30
CA LEU A 64 5.49 -7.43 2.43
C LEU A 64 5.01 -6.45 1.37
N VAL A 65 4.33 -5.39 1.81
CA VAL A 65 3.84 -4.33 0.92
C VAL A 65 3.92 -3.02 1.65
N TYR A 66 4.04 -1.95 0.87
CA TYR A 66 3.98 -0.57 1.34
C TYR A 66 2.93 0.16 0.54
N PHE A 67 2.36 1.21 1.12
CA PHE A 67 1.52 2.08 0.32
C PHE A 67 1.72 3.53 0.76
N ALA A 68 1.32 4.44 -0.12
CA ALA A 68 1.44 5.86 0.16
C ALA A 68 0.32 6.59 -0.56
N ALA A 69 -0.21 7.63 0.07
CA ALA A 69 -1.22 8.47 -0.54
C ALA A 69 -0.55 9.72 -1.09
N TRP A 70 -0.85 10.03 -2.34
CA TRP A 70 -0.35 11.19 -3.03
C TRP A 70 -1.54 12.07 -3.40
N LYS A 71 -1.27 13.19 -4.03
CA LYS A 71 -2.31 14.16 -4.30
C LYS A 71 -3.45 13.58 -5.14
N ARG A 72 -3.12 12.74 -6.12
CA ARG A 72 -4.11 12.25 -7.07
C ARG A 72 -4.27 10.75 -7.09
N HIS A 73 -3.49 10.04 -6.31
CA HIS A 73 -3.52 8.58 -6.34
C HIS A 73 -2.97 8.00 -5.06
N ILE A 74 -3.20 6.69 -4.91
CA ILE A 74 -2.55 5.91 -3.87
C ILE A 74 -1.62 4.94 -4.59
N SER A 75 -0.39 4.84 -4.11
CA SER A 75 0.60 3.90 -4.66
C SER A 75 0.70 2.68 -3.79
N LEU A 76 0.93 1.53 -4.41
CA LEU A 76 1.16 0.26 -3.72
C LEU A 76 2.45 -0.34 -4.28
N TYR A 77 3.30 -0.86 -3.41
CA TYR A 77 4.62 -1.42 -3.76
C TYR A 77 4.87 -2.68 -2.93
N PRO A 78 5.74 -3.57 -3.36
CA PRO A 78 6.34 -3.62 -4.68
C PRO A 78 5.48 -4.44 -5.64
N ILE A 79 5.53 -4.08 -6.90
CA ILE A 79 4.96 -4.88 -7.96
C ILE A 79 6.16 -5.53 -8.65
N THR A 80 6.23 -6.85 -8.61
CA THR A 80 7.37 -7.54 -9.18
C THR A 80 7.22 -7.71 -10.68
N ALA A 81 8.33 -8.00 -11.35
CA ALA A 81 8.27 -8.24 -12.79
C ALA A 81 7.37 -9.42 -13.12
N GLU A 82 7.34 -10.42 -12.26
CA GLU A 82 6.47 -11.57 -12.44
C GLU A 82 5.00 -11.17 -12.40
N MET A 83 4.64 -10.28 -11.47
CA MET A 83 3.27 -9.78 -11.41
C MET A 83 2.91 -9.00 -12.67
N GLU A 84 3.83 -8.14 -13.13
CA GLU A 84 3.55 -7.37 -14.34
C GLU A 84 3.34 -8.28 -15.54
N ALA A 85 4.05 -9.39 -15.58
CA ALA A 85 3.90 -10.33 -16.69
C ALA A 85 2.60 -11.12 -16.62
N SER A 86 2.11 -11.40 -15.41
CA SER A 86 1.00 -12.33 -15.24
C SER A 86 -0.34 -11.68 -14.90
N LEU A 87 -0.35 -10.46 -14.38
CA LEU A 87 -1.59 -9.82 -13.94
C LEU A 87 -2.04 -8.79 -14.98
N GLN A 88 -2.94 -9.23 -15.83
CA GLN A 88 -3.40 -8.38 -16.93
C GLN A 88 -4.09 -7.12 -16.44
N GLU A 89 -4.74 -7.19 -15.29
CA GLU A 89 -5.45 -6.04 -14.75
C GLU A 89 -4.53 -4.86 -14.44
N LEU A 90 -3.23 -5.13 -14.28
CA LEU A 90 -2.28 -4.05 -14.04
C LEU A 90 -2.19 -3.09 -15.22
N ALA A 91 -2.55 -3.56 -16.42
CA ALA A 91 -2.49 -2.71 -17.61
C ALA A 91 -3.47 -1.55 -17.54
N ASP A 92 -4.50 -1.65 -16.71
CA ASP A 92 -5.48 -0.58 -16.54
C ASP A 92 -5.00 0.53 -15.62
N TYR A 93 -3.81 0.39 -15.04
CA TYR A 93 -3.29 1.33 -14.07
C TYR A 93 -1.88 1.73 -14.45
N THR A 94 -1.46 2.89 -13.96
CA THR A 94 -0.10 3.34 -14.19
C THR A 94 0.87 2.53 -13.32
N THR A 95 1.87 1.95 -13.95
CA THR A 95 2.96 1.32 -13.23
C THR A 95 4.23 2.06 -13.59
N SER A 96 5.11 2.20 -12.61
CA SER A 96 6.28 3.05 -12.81
C SER A 96 7.45 2.33 -13.45
N GLY A 97 7.38 1.02 -13.58
CA GLY A 97 8.55 0.25 -13.99
C GLY A 97 9.57 0.08 -12.88
N LYS A 98 9.30 0.66 -11.73
CA LYS A 98 10.14 0.53 -10.55
C LYS A 98 9.43 -0.21 -9.44
N GLY A 99 8.42 -1.00 -9.81
CA GLY A 99 7.72 -1.80 -8.83
C GLY A 99 6.57 -1.10 -8.13
N THR A 100 5.95 -0.13 -8.76
CA THR A 100 4.85 0.62 -8.17
C THR A 100 3.63 0.55 -9.07
N VAL A 101 2.44 0.39 -8.47
CA VAL A 101 1.19 0.60 -9.20
C VAL A 101 0.46 1.77 -8.54
N GLN A 102 -0.18 2.61 -9.37
CA GLN A 102 -0.89 3.81 -8.91
C GLN A 102 -2.38 3.63 -9.14
N PHE A 103 -3.17 3.85 -8.08
CA PHE A 103 -4.62 3.78 -8.15
C PHE A 103 -5.18 5.19 -8.08
N PRO A 104 -5.73 5.72 -9.18
CA PRO A 104 -6.21 7.12 -9.19
C PRO A 104 -7.34 7.33 -8.20
N ASN A 105 -7.39 8.52 -7.61
CA ASN A 105 -8.41 8.83 -6.62
C ASN A 105 -9.80 9.00 -7.23
N ASP A 106 -9.90 9.12 -8.55
CA ASP A 106 -11.20 9.28 -9.20
C ASP A 106 -11.86 7.96 -9.59
N ARG A 107 -11.27 6.83 -9.17
CA ARG A 107 -11.84 5.51 -9.40
C ARG A 107 -11.81 4.71 -8.11
N PRO A 108 -12.74 3.78 -7.92
CA PRO A 108 -12.68 2.92 -6.75
C PRO A 108 -11.41 2.09 -6.73
N LEU A 109 -10.95 1.74 -5.55
CA LEU A 109 -9.82 0.84 -5.44
C LEU A 109 -10.21 -0.53 -6.00
N PRO A 110 -9.34 -1.14 -6.83
CA PRO A 110 -9.64 -2.47 -7.37
C PRO A 110 -9.29 -3.54 -6.33
N LEU A 111 -10.19 -3.75 -5.39
CA LEU A 111 -9.90 -4.61 -4.25
C LEU A 111 -9.55 -6.04 -4.65
N PRO A 112 -10.21 -6.67 -5.64
CA PRO A 112 -9.78 -8.00 -6.05
C PRO A 112 -8.35 -8.05 -6.57
N LEU A 113 -7.95 -7.03 -7.34
CA LEU A 113 -6.57 -6.96 -7.82
C LEU A 113 -5.60 -6.78 -6.67
N ILE A 114 -5.95 -5.92 -5.72
CA ILE A 114 -5.11 -5.70 -4.54
C ILE A 114 -4.93 -6.99 -3.76
N ARG A 115 -6.01 -7.76 -3.58
CA ARG A 115 -5.92 -9.05 -2.90
C ARG A 115 -4.94 -9.96 -3.62
N THR A 116 -5.01 -10.00 -4.94
CA THR A 116 -4.10 -10.84 -5.72
C THR A 116 -2.66 -10.41 -5.55
N ILE A 117 -2.41 -9.09 -5.59
CA ILE A 117 -1.06 -8.56 -5.41
C ILE A 117 -0.52 -8.96 -4.04
N VAL A 118 -1.31 -8.78 -2.99
CA VAL A 118 -0.86 -9.09 -1.64
C VAL A 118 -0.60 -10.60 -1.51
N ALA A 119 -1.48 -11.43 -2.06
CA ALA A 119 -1.30 -12.88 -2.01
C ALA A 119 -0.01 -13.29 -2.72
N CYS A 120 0.29 -12.67 -3.85
CA CYS A 120 1.55 -12.93 -4.55
C CYS A 120 2.74 -12.59 -3.67
N ARG A 121 2.67 -11.46 -2.98
CA ARG A 121 3.76 -11.04 -2.10
C ARG A 121 3.94 -12.01 -0.94
N VAL A 122 2.83 -12.51 -0.38
CA VAL A 122 2.93 -13.50 0.69
C VAL A 122 3.67 -14.73 0.21
N ARG A 123 3.31 -15.22 -0.97
CA ARG A 123 3.96 -16.41 -1.52
C ARG A 123 5.44 -16.16 -1.76
N GLU A 124 5.78 -15.00 -2.33
CA GLU A 124 7.17 -14.66 -2.62
C GLU A 124 8.00 -14.58 -1.35
N ASN A 125 7.47 -13.87 -0.35
CA ASN A 125 8.22 -13.72 0.90
C ASN A 125 8.37 -15.05 1.62
N ARG A 126 7.33 -15.89 1.59
CA ARG A 126 7.42 -17.20 2.23
C ARG A 126 8.45 -18.08 1.54
N ALA A 127 8.47 -18.06 0.21
CA ALA A 127 9.45 -18.85 -0.55
C ALA A 127 10.87 -18.39 -0.26
N ASN A 128 11.06 -17.05 -0.15
CA ASN A 128 12.38 -16.52 0.17
C ASN A 128 12.83 -16.91 1.56
N LYS A 129 11.90 -16.92 2.52
CA LYS A 129 12.22 -17.34 3.86
C LYS A 129 12.64 -18.80 3.89
N GLU A 130 11.93 -19.64 3.15
CA GLU A 130 12.24 -21.07 3.10
C GLU A 130 13.60 -21.31 2.47
N LYS A 131 13.94 -20.55 1.43
CA LYS A 131 15.24 -20.68 0.80
C LYS A 131 16.37 -20.24 1.71
N ALA A 132 16.10 -19.28 2.60
CA ALA A 132 17.13 -18.77 3.50
C ALA A 132 17.44 -19.74 4.62
N THR A 133 16.58 -20.72 4.86
CA THR A 133 16.82 -21.70 5.90
C THR A 133 17.34 -23.01 5.30
#